data_02e390929feb6d46fde0adfb16e906a2
#
_entry.id   02e390929feb6d46fde0adfb16e906a2
#
_cell.length_a   1.000
_cell.length_b   1.000
_cell.length_c   1.000
_cell.angle_alpha   90.00
_cell.angle_beta   90.00
_cell.angle_gamma   90.00
#
_symmetry.space_group_name_H-M   'P 1'
#
loop_
_entity.id
_entity.type
_entity.pdbx_description
1 polymer ?
#
loop_
_entity_poly.entity_id
_entity_poly.type
_entity_poly.pdbx_seq_one_letter_code
_entity_poly.pdbx_strand_id
1 'polypeptide(L)'
;MYEETNKKLYELALEATNYGYMVPELNPLIPLYRYRGDLEKAIDEIENEYVYLAPTYKLNDPFDSSCAYTYEDSLEHCDAACYYWEGCFFLKNEAWHSEIDEIFKDVNIGCKEMTMRNFFVFLEQEVKNRGYDFKWKEASKMYFYSTHIKIHSNKKGFVTSFSETEDSTIMWAYYANSHKGVCLKYEPQLLDSSNAEYRSIQKTIRKVWYSKLRIKDAEEKFFPFIKSEEWAHESEWRLFRNSTDSNKIKFPCLTAVYLGANFNSKEGFNRILSAISKKDRKIDLYQFVPSSQEFKLKAYRINY
;
A
#
# COMPACT_ATOMS: atom_id res chain seq x y z
N MET A 1 12.42 27.97 -3.29
CA MET A 1 11.19 27.36 -3.90
C MET A 1 11.01 25.89 -3.52
N TYR A 2 11.98 24.98 -3.72
CA TYR A 2 11.88 23.57 -3.31
C TYR A 2 11.85 23.39 -1.77
N GLU A 3 12.69 24.10 -1.03
CA GLU A 3 12.72 24.08 0.44
C GLU A 3 11.44 24.67 1.06
N GLU A 4 10.91 25.74 0.47
CA GLU A 4 9.72 26.41 0.95
C GLU A 4 8.44 25.58 0.75
N THR A 5 8.38 24.83 -0.36
CA THR A 5 7.27 23.90 -0.63
C THR A 5 7.31 22.68 0.31
N ASN A 6 8.51 22.16 0.57
CA ASN A 6 8.72 21.08 1.54
C ASN A 6 8.39 21.52 2.96
N LYS A 7 8.78 22.75 3.36
CA LYS A 7 8.45 23.32 4.65
C LYS A 7 6.94 23.50 4.83
N LYS A 8 6.25 23.97 3.80
CA LYS A 8 4.79 24.15 3.82
C LYS A 8 4.01 22.83 3.84
N LEU A 9 4.51 21.80 3.12
CA LEU A 9 3.97 20.45 3.18
C LEU A 9 4.28 19.77 4.53
N TYR A 10 5.45 20.03 5.09
CA TYR A 10 5.80 19.59 6.44
C TYR A 10 4.95 20.29 7.51
N GLU A 11 4.75 21.59 7.38
CA GLU A 11 3.85 22.36 8.27
C GLU A 11 2.40 21.86 8.14
N LEU A 12 1.91 21.58 6.94
CA LEU A 12 0.58 20.98 6.72
C LEU A 12 0.50 19.54 7.25
N ALA A 13 1.60 18.76 7.13
CA ALA A 13 1.67 17.43 7.72
C ALA A 13 1.77 17.51 9.25
N LEU A 14 2.55 18.46 9.79
CA LEU A 14 2.62 18.75 11.22
C LEU A 14 1.31 19.36 11.74
N GLU A 15 0.66 20.24 11.00
CA GLU A 15 -0.68 20.69 11.32
C GLU A 15 -1.67 19.52 11.32
N ALA A 16 -1.62 18.64 10.32
CA ALA A 16 -2.39 17.40 10.34
C ALA A 16 -2.00 16.45 11.49
N THR A 17 -0.77 16.54 12.02
CA THR A 17 -0.30 15.74 13.17
C THR A 17 -0.51 16.42 14.50
N ASN A 18 -0.36 17.75 14.60
CA ASN A 18 -0.64 18.55 15.79
C ASN A 18 -2.15 18.73 16.01
N TYR A 19 -2.94 18.74 14.95
CA TYR A 19 -4.37 18.46 14.97
C TYR A 19 -4.64 16.95 15.10
N GLY A 20 -3.79 16.22 15.81
CA GLY A 20 -4.01 14.82 16.22
C GLY A 20 -5.35 14.61 16.94
N TYR A 21 -6.09 15.70 17.11
CA TYR A 21 -7.47 15.78 17.52
C TYR A 21 -8.45 16.14 16.39
N MET A 22 -7.96 16.50 15.18
CA MET A 22 -8.78 16.95 14.07
C MET A 22 -8.45 16.32 12.72
N VAL A 23 -7.86 15.12 12.71
CA VAL A 23 -8.33 14.20 11.68
C VAL A 23 -9.76 13.95 12.09
N PRO A 24 -10.78 14.42 11.33
CA PRO A 24 -12.15 14.21 11.72
C PRO A 24 -12.29 12.76 12.14
N GLU A 25 -13.10 12.48 13.17
CA GLU A 25 -13.64 11.15 13.39
C GLU A 25 -14.30 10.77 12.07
N LEU A 26 -13.48 10.28 11.15
CA LEU A 26 -13.90 9.94 9.81
C LEU A 26 -14.48 8.55 9.87
N ASN A 27 -15.61 8.49 10.48
CA ASN A 27 -16.66 7.67 9.96
C ASN A 27 -16.93 8.27 8.57
N PRO A 28 -16.46 7.67 7.46
CA PRO A 28 -16.73 8.26 6.17
C PRO A 28 -18.24 8.29 6.03
N LEU A 29 -18.80 9.50 6.05
CA LEU A 29 -20.25 9.74 5.83
C LEU A 29 -20.64 9.47 4.38
N ILE A 30 -19.68 8.96 3.61
CA ILE A 30 -19.81 8.62 2.19
C ILE A 30 -19.69 7.11 1.99
N PRO A 31 -20.36 6.55 0.97
CA PRO A 31 -20.11 5.18 0.53
C PRO A 31 -18.66 4.99 0.09
N LEU A 32 -18.12 3.81 0.32
CA LEU A 32 -16.79 3.39 -0.10
C LEU A 32 -16.92 2.22 -1.08
N TYR A 33 -16.14 2.27 -2.14
CA TYR A 33 -16.22 1.32 -3.25
C TYR A 33 -14.95 0.50 -3.38
N ARG A 34 -15.09 -0.80 -3.54
CA ARG A 34 -13.96 -1.73 -3.65
C ARG A 34 -14.02 -2.53 -4.94
N TYR A 35 -13.11 -2.24 -5.86
CA TYR A 35 -13.00 -2.94 -7.13
C TYR A 35 -12.33 -4.30 -6.95
N ARG A 36 -12.88 -5.33 -7.60
CA ARG A 36 -12.40 -6.72 -7.50
C ARG A 36 -12.37 -7.37 -8.89
N GLY A 37 -11.13 -7.68 -9.35
CA GLY A 37 -10.93 -8.43 -10.59
C GLY A 37 -11.04 -9.94 -10.42
N ASP A 38 -10.75 -10.44 -9.22
CA ASP A 38 -10.85 -11.86 -8.84
C ASP A 38 -12.25 -12.13 -8.28
N LEU A 39 -13.07 -12.83 -9.05
CA LEU A 39 -14.47 -13.08 -8.73
C LEU A 39 -14.62 -14.02 -7.52
N GLU A 40 -13.74 -15.01 -7.37
CA GLU A 40 -13.78 -15.95 -6.25
C GLU A 40 -13.57 -15.21 -4.91
N LYS A 41 -12.57 -14.33 -4.88
CA LYS A 41 -12.31 -13.50 -3.70
C LYS A 41 -13.45 -12.52 -3.42
N ALA A 42 -14.08 -11.97 -4.47
CA ALA A 42 -15.22 -11.07 -4.30
C ALA A 42 -16.42 -11.81 -3.68
N ILE A 43 -16.73 -13.01 -4.16
CA ILE A 43 -17.81 -13.83 -3.64
C ILE A 43 -17.52 -14.23 -2.19
N ASP A 44 -16.30 -14.65 -1.87
CA ASP A 44 -15.89 -14.98 -0.50
C ASP A 44 -16.02 -13.78 0.45
N GLU A 45 -15.65 -12.55 -0.01
CA GLU A 45 -15.88 -11.32 0.76
C GLU A 45 -17.37 -11.05 1.01
N ILE A 46 -18.23 -11.27 0.00
CA ILE A 46 -19.69 -11.11 0.14
C ILE A 46 -20.27 -12.15 1.10
N GLU A 47 -19.96 -13.42 0.89
CA GLU A 47 -20.51 -14.53 1.68
C GLU A 47 -20.11 -14.44 3.15
N ASN A 48 -18.87 -14.10 3.41
CA ASN A 48 -18.32 -14.10 4.76
C ASN A 48 -18.25 -12.71 5.42
N GLU A 49 -18.68 -11.65 4.72
CA GLU A 49 -18.75 -10.27 5.22
C GLU A 49 -17.45 -9.80 5.84
N TYR A 50 -16.38 -9.90 5.09
CA TYR A 50 -15.08 -9.40 5.49
C TYR A 50 -14.44 -8.55 4.40
N VAL A 51 -13.41 -7.81 4.76
CA VAL A 51 -12.45 -7.23 3.81
C VAL A 51 -11.07 -7.82 4.05
N TYR A 52 -10.34 -8.07 2.96
CA TYR A 52 -8.99 -8.60 3.05
C TYR A 52 -7.97 -7.45 3.12
N LEU A 53 -7.11 -7.49 4.13
CA LEU A 53 -5.99 -6.58 4.30
C LEU A 53 -4.74 -7.18 3.65
N ALA A 54 -4.24 -6.54 2.61
CA ALA A 54 -2.99 -6.93 1.98
C ALA A 54 -1.79 -6.39 2.79
N PRO A 55 -0.71 -7.16 2.94
CA PRO A 55 0.54 -6.59 3.44
C PRO A 55 1.02 -5.44 2.57
N THR A 56 1.50 -4.34 3.16
CA THR A 56 1.90 -3.13 2.42
C THR A 56 3.00 -3.39 1.40
N TYR A 57 3.89 -4.35 1.63
CA TYR A 57 4.93 -4.74 0.67
C TYR A 57 4.41 -5.42 -0.61
N LYS A 58 3.11 -5.78 -0.66
CA LYS A 58 2.46 -6.34 -1.86
C LYS A 58 1.71 -5.30 -2.70
N LEU A 59 1.77 -4.02 -2.32
CA LEU A 59 1.20 -2.96 -3.14
C LEU A 59 1.96 -2.84 -4.46
N ASN A 60 1.24 -2.48 -5.52
CA ASN A 60 1.78 -2.42 -6.89
C ASN A 60 2.69 -1.22 -7.15
N ASP A 61 2.51 -0.13 -6.42
CA ASP A 61 3.36 1.06 -6.52
C ASP A 61 4.57 0.93 -5.57
N PRO A 62 5.80 0.92 -6.08
CA PRO A 62 7.00 0.82 -5.25
C PRO A 62 7.20 2.02 -4.30
N PHE A 63 6.55 3.14 -4.57
CA PHE A 63 6.61 4.34 -3.74
C PHE A 63 5.51 4.38 -2.68
N ASP A 64 4.49 3.55 -2.82
CA ASP A 64 3.37 3.51 -1.90
C ASP A 64 3.79 3.09 -0.49
N SER A 65 3.16 3.71 0.50
CA SER A 65 3.42 3.41 1.93
C SER A 65 4.90 3.52 2.32
N SER A 66 5.69 4.32 1.61
CA SER A 66 7.13 4.48 1.84
C SER A 66 7.51 5.95 2.04
N CYS A 67 8.51 6.19 2.91
CA CYS A 67 9.07 7.53 3.13
C CYS A 67 10.14 7.89 2.10
N ALA A 68 10.48 9.18 2.04
CA ALA A 68 11.61 9.66 1.25
C ALA A 68 12.88 9.64 2.10
N TYR A 69 13.71 8.63 1.92
CA TYR A 69 15.09 8.67 2.43
C TYR A 69 16.05 8.97 1.29
N THR A 70 17.04 9.82 1.56
CA THR A 70 18.15 9.99 0.65
C THR A 70 19.22 8.93 0.94
N TYR A 71 20.14 8.76 0.00
CA TYR A 71 21.30 7.88 0.22
C TYR A 71 22.11 8.32 1.44
N GLU A 72 22.27 9.63 1.63
CA GLU A 72 23.00 10.22 2.77
C GLU A 72 22.30 9.92 4.10
N ASP A 73 20.97 10.03 4.15
CA ASP A 73 20.21 9.66 5.36
C ASP A 73 20.36 8.19 5.71
N SER A 74 20.36 7.32 4.70
CA SER A 74 20.53 5.88 4.93
C SER A 74 21.91 5.52 5.49
N LEU A 75 22.95 6.25 5.11
CA LEU A 75 24.28 6.04 5.61
C LEU A 75 24.42 6.30 7.13
N GLU A 76 23.59 7.21 7.66
CA GLU A 76 23.64 7.59 9.08
C GLU A 76 22.66 6.81 9.96
N HIS A 77 21.51 6.39 9.40
CA HIS A 77 20.41 5.86 10.20
C HIS A 77 20.15 4.36 10.02
N CYS A 78 20.78 3.73 9.02
CA CYS A 78 20.58 2.31 8.81
C CYS A 78 21.66 1.47 9.50
N ASP A 79 21.20 0.38 10.13
CA ASP A 79 22.08 -0.61 10.73
C ASP A 79 22.83 -1.39 9.65
N ALA A 80 24.16 -1.41 9.73
CA ALA A 80 25.01 -2.14 8.80
C ALA A 80 24.70 -3.65 8.72
N ALA A 81 24.20 -4.22 9.81
CA ALA A 81 23.85 -5.64 9.85
C ALA A 81 22.71 -6.02 8.89
N CYS A 82 21.70 -5.16 8.71
CA CYS A 82 20.60 -5.40 7.77
C CYS A 82 21.07 -5.39 6.31
N TYR A 83 22.05 -4.57 6.00
CA TYR A 83 22.61 -4.45 4.65
C TYR A 83 23.67 -5.49 4.33
N TYR A 84 24.34 -6.05 5.33
CA TYR A 84 25.37 -7.05 5.16
C TYR A 84 24.87 -8.28 4.39
N TRP A 85 23.75 -8.86 4.80
CA TRP A 85 23.20 -10.07 4.18
C TRP A 85 22.74 -9.86 2.74
N GLU A 86 22.11 -8.74 2.45
CA GLU A 86 21.62 -8.43 1.12
C GLU A 86 22.73 -7.92 0.21
N GLY A 87 23.71 -7.18 0.75
CA GLY A 87 24.91 -6.73 0.05
C GLY A 87 25.79 -7.89 -0.39
N CYS A 88 25.96 -8.90 0.44
CA CYS A 88 26.67 -10.13 0.07
C CYS A 88 25.99 -10.85 -1.12
N PHE A 89 24.67 -10.86 -1.16
CA PHE A 89 23.93 -11.48 -2.25
C PHE A 89 24.10 -10.70 -3.57
N PHE A 90 24.09 -9.39 -3.53
CA PHE A 90 24.27 -8.52 -4.70
C PHE A 90 25.70 -8.61 -5.24
N LEU A 91 26.70 -8.55 -4.37
CA LEU A 91 28.11 -8.65 -4.74
C LEU A 91 28.48 -10.05 -5.29
N LYS A 92 27.83 -11.11 -4.83
CA LYS A 92 27.99 -12.47 -5.38
C LYS A 92 27.51 -12.60 -6.82
N ASN A 93 26.46 -11.91 -7.20
CA ASN A 93 25.92 -11.97 -8.55
C ASN A 93 26.71 -11.16 -9.57
N GLU A 94 27.56 -10.21 -9.14
CA GLU A 94 28.39 -9.36 -10.01
C GLU A 94 29.84 -9.90 -10.20
N ALA A 95 30.06 -11.20 -10.11
CA ALA A 95 31.38 -11.85 -10.32
C ALA A 95 32.52 -11.29 -9.41
N TRP A 96 32.20 -10.80 -8.25
CA TRP A 96 33.15 -10.35 -7.25
C TRP A 96 33.67 -11.56 -6.45
N HIS A 97 34.94 -11.78 -6.58
CA HIS A 97 35.77 -12.92 -6.22
C HIS A 97 35.60 -13.43 -4.78
N SER A 98 35.98 -14.71 -4.60
CA SER A 98 36.12 -15.43 -3.34
C SER A 98 36.87 -14.65 -2.25
N GLU A 99 37.72 -13.72 -2.62
CA GLU A 99 38.53 -12.86 -1.75
C GLU A 99 37.69 -11.81 -0.99
N ILE A 100 36.62 -11.30 -1.61
CA ILE A 100 35.67 -10.42 -0.92
C ILE A 100 34.79 -11.21 0.05
N ASP A 101 34.47 -12.45 -0.26
CA ASP A 101 33.77 -13.34 0.69
C ASP A 101 34.62 -13.56 1.96
N GLU A 102 35.96 -13.60 1.87
CA GLU A 102 36.84 -13.69 3.03
C GLU A 102 36.85 -12.39 3.84
N ILE A 103 36.93 -11.23 3.17
CA ILE A 103 36.84 -9.93 3.84
C ILE A 103 35.52 -9.83 4.62
N PHE A 104 34.42 -10.24 4.00
CA PHE A 104 33.11 -10.21 4.66
C PHE A 104 32.98 -11.20 5.82
N LYS A 105 33.64 -12.35 5.77
CA LYS A 105 33.67 -13.30 6.89
C LYS A 105 34.42 -12.73 8.09
N ASP A 106 35.54 -12.06 7.86
CA ASP A 106 36.33 -11.42 8.90
C ASP A 106 35.62 -10.21 9.51
N VAL A 107 34.89 -9.45 8.73
CA VAL A 107 34.11 -8.28 9.15
C VAL A 107 32.87 -8.65 9.97
N ASN A 108 32.37 -9.87 9.83
CA ASN A 108 31.11 -10.32 10.47
C ASN A 108 31.15 -10.27 12.02
N ILE A 109 32.31 -10.20 12.63
CA ILE A 109 32.47 -10.23 14.10
C ILE A 109 32.22 -8.85 14.73
N GLY A 110 32.37 -7.74 14.00
CA GLY A 110 32.31 -6.37 14.55
C GLY A 110 31.18 -5.48 14.04
N CYS A 111 30.42 -5.90 13.04
CA CYS A 111 29.52 -5.00 12.32
C CYS A 111 28.15 -4.75 12.95
N LYS A 112 27.79 -5.42 14.04
CA LYS A 112 26.44 -5.33 14.64
C LYS A 112 26.10 -3.95 15.21
N GLU A 113 27.09 -3.07 15.40
CA GLU A 113 26.90 -1.75 15.99
C GLU A 113 27.44 -0.61 15.10
N MET A 114 27.79 -0.88 13.85
CA MET A 114 28.29 0.13 12.93
C MET A 114 27.16 0.76 12.13
N THR A 115 27.23 2.08 11.89
CA THR A 115 26.43 2.73 10.84
C THR A 115 26.89 2.27 9.48
N MET A 116 26.04 2.33 8.47
CA MET A 116 26.44 2.01 7.09
C MET A 116 27.64 2.81 6.61
N ARG A 117 27.75 4.09 6.97
CA ARG A 117 28.91 4.92 6.62
C ARG A 117 30.18 4.33 7.16
N ASN A 118 30.23 4.00 8.45
CA ASN A 118 31.41 3.43 9.09
C ASN A 118 31.78 2.07 8.50
N PHE A 119 30.77 1.25 8.17
CA PHE A 119 30.97 -0.03 7.52
C PHE A 119 31.61 0.13 6.13
N PHE A 120 31.14 1.04 5.27
CA PHE A 120 31.74 1.26 3.97
C PHE A 120 33.13 1.87 4.02
N VAL A 121 33.39 2.76 4.99
CA VAL A 121 34.75 3.30 5.22
C VAL A 121 35.70 2.18 5.63
N PHE A 122 35.28 1.32 6.53
CA PHE A 122 36.06 0.16 6.95
C PHE A 122 36.32 -0.80 5.78
N LEU A 123 35.31 -1.14 5.01
CA LEU A 123 35.42 -2.01 3.84
C LEU A 123 36.38 -1.43 2.78
N GLU A 124 36.30 -0.13 2.50
CA GLU A 124 37.23 0.55 1.59
C GLU A 124 38.68 0.41 2.08
N GLN A 125 38.92 0.56 3.37
CA GLN A 125 40.24 0.43 3.94
C GLN A 125 40.80 -1.00 3.84
N GLU A 126 39.96 -2.00 4.16
CA GLU A 126 40.34 -3.41 4.09
C GLU A 126 40.63 -3.87 2.65
N VAL A 127 39.82 -3.44 1.69
CA VAL A 127 40.01 -3.75 0.28
C VAL A 127 41.29 -3.11 -0.26
N LYS A 128 41.58 -1.85 0.11
CA LYS A 128 42.84 -1.15 -0.25
C LYS A 128 44.06 -1.82 0.38
N ASN A 129 44.00 -2.22 1.66
CA ASN A 129 45.07 -2.89 2.36
C ASN A 129 45.46 -4.22 1.68
N ARG A 130 44.51 -4.86 1.00
CA ARG A 130 44.70 -6.10 0.21
C ARG A 130 45.09 -5.86 -1.26
N GLY A 131 45.29 -4.59 -1.65
CA GLY A 131 45.81 -4.21 -2.98
C GLY A 131 44.73 -4.09 -4.06
N TYR A 132 43.45 -4.03 -3.71
CA TYR A 132 42.34 -3.88 -4.66
C TYR A 132 41.84 -2.45 -4.73
N ASP A 133 41.40 -2.01 -5.93
CA ASP A 133 40.69 -0.76 -6.12
C ASP A 133 39.16 -1.03 -6.12
N PHE A 134 38.45 -0.46 -5.15
CA PHE A 134 37.03 -0.68 -4.97
C PHE A 134 36.25 0.64 -5.03
N LYS A 135 35.40 0.77 -6.03
CA LYS A 135 34.52 1.93 -6.20
C LYS A 135 33.25 1.76 -5.37
N TRP A 136 33.40 1.69 -4.06
CA TRP A 136 32.30 1.42 -3.14
C TRP A 136 31.17 2.44 -3.21
N LYS A 137 31.47 3.73 -3.53
CA LYS A 137 30.45 4.78 -3.62
C LYS A 137 29.44 4.51 -4.72
N GLU A 138 29.89 4.08 -5.89
CA GLU A 138 29.01 3.72 -7.00
C GLU A 138 28.24 2.44 -6.70
N ALA A 139 28.91 1.42 -6.22
CA ALA A 139 28.29 0.13 -5.86
C ALA A 139 27.27 0.32 -4.72
N SER A 140 27.60 1.08 -3.67
CA SER A 140 26.70 1.33 -2.56
C SER A 140 25.49 2.15 -2.96
N LYS A 141 25.63 3.12 -3.90
CA LYS A 141 24.49 3.86 -4.45
C LYS A 141 23.57 2.97 -5.28
N MET A 142 24.12 2.16 -6.16
CA MET A 142 23.32 1.20 -6.93
C MET A 142 22.59 0.23 -6.02
N TYR A 143 23.28 -0.28 -5.01
CA TYR A 143 22.69 -1.15 -3.99
C TYR A 143 21.57 -0.45 -3.24
N PHE A 144 21.79 0.77 -2.76
CA PHE A 144 20.80 1.59 -2.10
C PHE A 144 19.53 1.75 -2.96
N TYR A 145 19.68 2.16 -4.23
CA TYR A 145 18.53 2.36 -5.11
C TYR A 145 17.81 1.05 -5.47
N SER A 146 18.50 -0.08 -5.50
CA SER A 146 17.89 -1.38 -5.84
C SER A 146 17.21 -2.06 -4.64
N THR A 147 17.71 -1.86 -3.42
CA THR A 147 17.28 -2.57 -2.22
C THR A 147 16.49 -1.70 -1.25
N HIS A 148 16.78 -0.40 -1.21
CA HIS A 148 16.13 0.51 -0.28
C HIS A 148 14.61 0.57 -0.46
N ILE A 149 14.14 0.53 -1.71
CA ILE A 149 12.72 0.39 -2.03
C ILE A 149 12.15 -0.89 -1.41
N LYS A 150 12.91 -2.01 -1.41
CA LYS A 150 12.48 -3.30 -0.84
C LYS A 150 12.52 -3.33 0.69
N ILE A 151 13.54 -2.73 1.29
CA ILE A 151 13.75 -2.78 2.76
C ILE A 151 12.76 -1.87 3.47
N HIS A 152 12.51 -0.68 2.96
CA HIS A 152 11.51 0.22 3.53
C HIS A 152 10.07 -0.12 3.12
N SER A 153 9.87 -0.92 2.07
CA SER A 153 8.58 -1.57 1.79
C SER A 153 8.28 -2.73 2.74
N ASN A 154 9.25 -3.22 3.49
CA ASN A 154 9.03 -4.15 4.62
C ASN A 154 8.34 -3.50 5.82
N LYS A 155 7.67 -2.36 5.62
CA LYS A 155 6.84 -1.79 6.65
C LYS A 155 5.81 -2.81 7.08
N LYS A 156 5.90 -3.13 8.34
CA LYS A 156 4.99 -4.00 9.06
C LYS A 156 3.61 -3.34 9.10
N GLY A 157 2.78 -3.67 8.14
CA GLY A 157 1.42 -3.14 8.12
C GLY A 157 0.57 -3.81 7.06
N PHE A 158 -0.72 -3.70 7.25
CA PHE A 158 -1.74 -4.33 6.43
C PHE A 158 -2.76 -3.28 6.03
N VAL A 159 -3.16 -3.29 4.77
CA VAL A 159 -4.02 -2.28 4.20
C VAL A 159 -5.12 -2.90 3.35
N THR A 160 -6.29 -2.31 3.38
CA THR A 160 -7.31 -2.48 2.35
C THR A 160 -7.74 -1.13 1.84
N SER A 161 -7.86 -1.02 0.52
CA SER A 161 -8.13 0.20 -0.22
C SER A 161 -9.56 0.21 -0.74
N PHE A 162 -10.16 1.39 -0.69
CA PHE A 162 -11.47 1.71 -1.24
C PHE A 162 -11.36 2.97 -2.08
N SER A 163 -12.31 3.20 -2.97
CA SER A 163 -12.47 4.44 -3.76
C SER A 163 -13.73 5.19 -3.33
N GLU A 164 -13.81 6.48 -3.63
CA GLU A 164 -15.05 7.29 -3.45
C GLU A 164 -16.05 7.07 -4.60
N THR A 165 -15.64 6.45 -5.71
CA THR A 165 -16.46 6.33 -6.92
C THR A 165 -16.60 4.89 -7.38
N GLU A 166 -17.77 4.55 -7.94
CA GLU A 166 -18.08 3.26 -8.55
C GLU A 166 -17.92 3.24 -10.06
N ASP A 167 -17.88 4.41 -10.70
CA ASP A 167 -18.01 4.56 -12.16
C ASP A 167 -16.71 4.92 -12.88
N SER A 168 -15.57 4.97 -12.16
CA SER A 168 -14.27 5.29 -12.75
C SER A 168 -13.83 4.22 -13.75
N THR A 169 -13.80 4.57 -15.05
CA THR A 169 -13.37 3.65 -16.13
C THR A 169 -11.92 3.18 -15.92
N ILE A 170 -11.05 4.01 -15.34
CA ILE A 170 -9.65 3.67 -15.01
C ILE A 170 -9.61 2.61 -13.91
N MET A 171 -10.38 2.79 -12.82
CA MET A 171 -10.46 1.82 -11.74
C MET A 171 -11.02 0.48 -12.22
N TRP A 172 -12.03 0.49 -13.07
CA TRP A 172 -12.58 -0.72 -13.69
C TRP A 172 -11.55 -1.43 -14.57
N ALA A 173 -10.73 -0.68 -15.31
CA ALA A 173 -9.69 -1.26 -16.15
C ALA A 173 -8.60 -1.93 -15.32
N TYR A 174 -8.08 -1.25 -14.30
CA TYR A 174 -6.93 -1.71 -13.53
C TYR A 174 -7.29 -2.73 -12.44
N TYR A 175 -8.39 -2.53 -11.72
CA TYR A 175 -8.69 -3.29 -10.50
C TYR A 175 -9.86 -4.27 -10.62
N ALA A 176 -10.64 -4.19 -11.72
CA ALA A 176 -11.77 -5.07 -11.96
C ALA A 176 -11.60 -5.93 -13.24
N ASN A 177 -10.39 -6.42 -13.51
CA ASN A 177 -10.09 -7.32 -14.63
C ASN A 177 -10.64 -6.80 -15.95
N SER A 178 -10.28 -5.57 -16.35
CA SER A 178 -10.74 -4.94 -17.60
C SER A 178 -12.28 -4.94 -17.73
N HIS A 179 -12.95 -4.47 -16.69
CA HIS A 179 -14.43 -4.40 -16.59
C HIS A 179 -15.17 -5.75 -16.52
N LYS A 180 -14.45 -6.87 -16.32
CA LYS A 180 -15.05 -8.22 -16.18
C LYS A 180 -15.34 -8.62 -14.73
N GLY A 181 -14.78 -7.87 -13.77
CA GLY A 181 -14.96 -8.07 -12.35
C GLY A 181 -16.17 -7.38 -11.76
N VAL A 182 -16.11 -7.09 -10.47
CA VAL A 182 -17.18 -6.44 -9.70
C VAL A 182 -16.64 -5.26 -8.90
N CYS A 183 -17.54 -4.37 -8.47
CA CYS A 183 -17.27 -3.35 -7.48
C CYS A 183 -18.27 -3.49 -6.33
N LEU A 184 -17.76 -3.51 -5.09
CA LEU A 184 -18.52 -3.70 -3.87
C LEU A 184 -18.70 -2.36 -3.18
N LYS A 185 -19.94 -1.97 -2.88
CA LYS A 185 -20.28 -0.74 -2.16
C LYS A 185 -20.44 -1.03 -0.68
N TYR A 186 -19.66 -0.36 0.14
CA TYR A 186 -19.74 -0.41 1.61
C TYR A 186 -20.20 0.92 2.18
N GLU A 187 -20.96 0.85 3.26
CA GLU A 187 -21.38 2.01 4.04
C GLU A 187 -20.92 1.85 5.49
N PRO A 188 -19.68 2.26 5.82
CA PRO A 188 -19.09 2.04 7.15
C PRO A 188 -19.89 2.63 8.30
N GLN A 189 -20.73 3.66 8.06
CA GLN A 189 -21.63 4.22 9.05
C GLN A 189 -22.71 3.22 9.56
N LEU A 190 -22.95 2.13 8.81
CA LEU A 190 -23.87 1.05 9.21
C LEU A 190 -23.24 0.05 10.19
N LEU A 191 -21.94 0.12 10.42
CA LEU A 191 -21.27 -0.71 11.40
C LEU A 191 -21.78 -0.34 12.81
N ASP A 192 -22.14 -1.35 13.59
CA ASP A 192 -22.61 -1.14 14.97
C ASP A 192 -21.51 -0.52 15.85
N SER A 193 -21.67 0.75 16.18
CA SER A 193 -20.73 1.50 17.00
C SER A 193 -20.68 1.05 18.48
N SER A 194 -21.58 0.19 18.93
CA SER A 194 -21.50 -0.45 20.24
C SER A 194 -20.38 -1.49 20.28
N ASN A 195 -20.07 -2.12 19.14
CA ASN A 195 -18.99 -3.06 19.00
C ASN A 195 -17.63 -2.34 18.97
N ALA A 196 -16.73 -2.71 19.88
CA ALA A 196 -15.41 -2.07 20.02
C ALA A 196 -14.53 -2.24 18.77
N GLU A 197 -14.62 -3.40 18.08
CA GLU A 197 -13.87 -3.67 16.85
C GLU A 197 -14.35 -2.74 15.73
N TYR A 198 -15.66 -2.61 15.53
CA TYR A 198 -16.23 -1.75 14.50
C TYR A 198 -15.93 -0.28 14.74
N ARG A 199 -15.98 0.19 16.01
CA ARG A 199 -15.49 1.53 16.36
C ARG A 199 -14.02 1.73 16.00
N SER A 200 -13.19 0.72 16.26
CA SER A 200 -11.77 0.78 15.87
C SER A 200 -11.60 0.89 14.36
N ILE A 201 -12.34 0.09 13.60
CA ILE A 201 -12.33 0.13 12.13
C ILE A 201 -12.74 1.52 11.63
N GLN A 202 -13.85 2.05 12.10
CA GLN A 202 -14.33 3.40 11.72
C GLN A 202 -13.29 4.49 11.99
N LYS A 203 -12.54 4.39 13.09
CA LYS A 203 -11.48 5.34 13.47
C LYS A 203 -10.19 5.17 12.67
N THR A 204 -9.96 4.02 12.05
CA THR A 204 -8.73 3.73 11.31
C THR A 204 -8.87 3.89 9.80
N ILE A 205 -10.10 4.01 9.27
CA ILE A 205 -10.31 4.33 7.86
C ILE A 205 -9.98 5.81 7.64
N ARG A 206 -9.06 6.09 6.70
CA ARG A 206 -8.62 7.44 6.40
C ARG A 206 -8.49 7.66 4.91
N LYS A 207 -8.70 8.91 4.48
CA LYS A 207 -8.46 9.34 3.10
C LYS A 207 -6.97 9.35 2.80
N VAL A 208 -6.59 8.90 1.63
CA VAL A 208 -5.22 8.98 1.13
C VAL A 208 -4.93 10.42 0.69
N TRP A 209 -3.77 10.87 1.07
CA TRP A 209 -3.25 12.17 0.69
C TRP A 209 -2.32 12.03 -0.51
N TYR A 210 -2.62 12.76 -1.57
CA TYR A 210 -1.84 12.74 -2.79
C TYR A 210 -0.83 13.88 -2.83
N SER A 211 0.43 13.57 -3.17
CA SER A 211 1.53 14.53 -3.19
C SER A 211 2.43 14.31 -4.40
N LYS A 212 2.96 15.40 -4.95
CA LYS A 212 4.04 15.35 -5.96
C LYS A 212 5.38 14.96 -5.36
N LEU A 213 5.56 15.22 -4.08
CA LEU A 213 6.81 15.00 -3.38
C LEU A 213 6.66 13.90 -2.35
N ARG A 214 7.69 13.10 -2.23
CA ARG A 214 7.80 12.13 -1.13
C ARG A 214 8.11 12.87 0.17
N ILE A 215 7.38 12.56 1.21
CA ILE A 215 7.56 13.15 2.53
C ILE A 215 8.68 12.42 3.25
N LYS A 216 9.68 13.18 3.74
CA LYS A 216 10.87 12.65 4.40
C LYS A 216 10.65 12.39 5.89
N ASP A 217 10.04 13.33 6.59
CA ASP A 217 10.03 13.38 8.06
C ASP A 217 8.64 13.20 8.68
N ALA A 218 7.70 12.60 7.94
CA ALA A 218 6.40 12.26 8.51
C ALA A 218 6.55 11.10 9.52
N GLU A 219 5.71 11.08 10.55
CA GLU A 219 5.64 9.93 11.44
C GLU A 219 5.26 8.66 10.66
N GLU A 220 5.90 7.55 10.95
CA GLU A 220 5.72 6.25 10.25
C GLU A 220 4.24 5.85 10.10
N LYS A 221 3.39 6.19 11.08
CA LYS A 221 1.95 5.89 11.06
C LYS A 221 1.18 6.55 9.91
N PHE A 222 1.75 7.60 9.26
CA PHE A 222 1.09 8.32 8.16
C PHE A 222 1.51 7.84 6.78
N PHE A 223 2.65 7.18 6.64
CA PHE A 223 3.12 6.70 5.34
C PHE A 223 2.11 5.83 4.58
N PRO A 224 1.31 4.98 5.25
CA PRO A 224 0.29 4.21 4.56
C PRO A 224 -0.81 5.05 3.91
N PHE A 225 -0.89 6.34 4.22
CA PHE A 225 -1.92 7.27 3.73
C PHE A 225 -1.37 8.33 2.77
N ILE A 226 -0.13 8.19 2.32
CA ILE A 226 0.52 9.12 1.39
C ILE A 226 0.81 8.37 0.09
N LYS A 227 0.41 8.97 -1.05
CA LYS A 227 0.57 8.36 -2.37
C LYS A 227 0.94 9.42 -3.41
N SER A 228 1.56 9.01 -4.52
CA SER A 228 1.85 9.91 -5.63
C SER A 228 0.58 10.52 -6.20
N GLU A 229 0.64 11.81 -6.59
CA GLU A 229 -0.46 12.53 -7.26
C GLU A 229 -0.92 11.86 -8.56
N GLU A 230 -0.07 11.09 -9.21
CA GLU A 230 -0.42 10.31 -10.41
C GLU A 230 -1.57 9.32 -10.15
N TRP A 231 -1.74 8.89 -8.90
CA TRP A 231 -2.80 8.00 -8.45
C TRP A 231 -4.04 8.73 -7.91
N ALA A 232 -4.10 10.06 -8.00
CA ALA A 232 -5.22 10.84 -7.44
C ALA A 232 -6.60 10.46 -8.00
N HIS A 233 -6.63 9.88 -9.21
CA HIS A 233 -7.84 9.37 -9.84
C HIS A 233 -8.50 8.20 -9.09
N GLU A 234 -7.78 7.55 -8.16
CA GLU A 234 -8.33 6.48 -7.33
C GLU A 234 -9.25 7.01 -6.23
N SER A 235 -9.10 8.29 -5.83
CA SER A 235 -9.85 8.90 -4.71
C SER A 235 -9.91 7.97 -3.51
N GLU A 236 -8.73 7.53 -3.08
CA GLU A 236 -8.54 6.36 -2.23
C GLU A 236 -8.81 6.65 -0.74
N TRP A 237 -9.44 5.69 -0.08
CA TRP A 237 -9.53 5.55 1.36
C TRP A 237 -8.89 4.24 1.80
N ARG A 238 -8.24 4.23 2.95
CA ARG A 238 -7.56 3.05 3.48
C ARG A 238 -7.98 2.71 4.89
N LEU A 239 -8.26 1.43 5.10
CA LEU A 239 -8.23 0.82 6.42
C LEU A 239 -6.83 0.24 6.62
N PHE A 240 -6.10 0.73 7.62
CA PHE A 240 -4.73 0.32 7.91
C PHE A 240 -4.61 -0.27 9.31
N ARG A 241 -3.77 -1.30 9.47
CA ARG A 241 -3.35 -1.87 10.75
C ARG A 241 -1.86 -2.18 10.75
N ASN A 242 -1.16 -1.83 11.84
CA ASN A 242 0.26 -2.15 12.02
C ASN A 242 0.52 -3.66 12.12
N SER A 243 -0.40 -4.38 12.77
CA SER A 243 -0.38 -5.83 12.94
C SER A 243 -1.80 -6.37 12.90
N THR A 244 -1.95 -7.63 12.54
CA THR A 244 -3.23 -8.32 12.55
C THR A 244 -3.02 -9.81 12.76
N ASP A 245 -3.89 -10.43 13.55
CA ASP A 245 -3.93 -11.89 13.73
C ASP A 245 -4.58 -12.58 12.53
N SER A 246 -5.37 -11.83 11.75
CA SER A 246 -6.01 -12.29 10.53
C SER A 246 -6.04 -11.19 9.48
N ASN A 247 -5.70 -11.54 8.25
CA ASN A 247 -5.85 -10.65 7.11
C ASN A 247 -7.31 -10.44 6.68
N LYS A 248 -8.27 -11.15 7.28
CA LYS A 248 -9.70 -11.03 7.05
C LYS A 248 -10.35 -10.33 8.24
N ILE A 249 -10.90 -9.14 8.02
CA ILE A 249 -11.58 -8.36 9.05
C ILE A 249 -13.06 -8.31 8.74
N LYS A 250 -13.91 -8.64 9.73
CA LYS A 250 -15.37 -8.53 9.60
C LYS A 250 -15.76 -7.10 9.26
N PHE A 251 -16.56 -6.97 8.18
CA PHE A 251 -16.97 -5.69 7.63
C PHE A 251 -18.41 -5.75 7.08
N PRO A 252 -19.40 -6.00 7.93
CA PRO A 252 -20.80 -6.32 7.54
C PRO A 252 -21.58 -5.07 7.15
N CYS A 253 -21.09 -4.24 6.26
CA CYS A 253 -21.73 -3.00 5.81
C CYS A 253 -21.80 -2.91 4.27
N LEU A 254 -21.75 -4.03 3.57
CA LEU A 254 -21.99 -4.11 2.12
C LEU A 254 -23.45 -3.78 1.82
N THR A 255 -23.69 -2.83 0.89
CA THR A 255 -25.05 -2.37 0.50
C THR A 255 -25.36 -2.55 -0.97
N ALA A 256 -24.34 -2.66 -1.83
CA ALA A 256 -24.56 -2.96 -3.25
C ALA A 256 -23.37 -3.70 -3.88
N VAL A 257 -23.68 -4.41 -4.96
CA VAL A 257 -22.71 -5.04 -5.86
C VAL A 257 -22.95 -4.49 -7.27
N TYR A 258 -21.87 -4.03 -7.90
CA TYR A 258 -21.88 -3.57 -9.28
C TYR A 258 -21.11 -4.58 -10.14
N LEU A 259 -21.72 -5.05 -11.22
CA LEU A 259 -21.08 -5.88 -12.23
C LEU A 259 -20.43 -4.96 -13.28
N GLY A 260 -19.22 -5.26 -13.69
CA GLY A 260 -18.49 -4.48 -14.70
C GLY A 260 -19.13 -4.57 -16.08
N ALA A 261 -18.86 -3.59 -16.94
CA ALA A 261 -19.47 -3.48 -18.26
C ALA A 261 -19.22 -4.71 -19.18
N ASN A 262 -18.10 -5.41 -18.96
CA ASN A 262 -17.75 -6.63 -19.68
C ASN A 262 -17.99 -7.91 -18.85
N PHE A 263 -18.75 -7.83 -17.77
CA PHE A 263 -19.08 -9.00 -16.96
C PHE A 263 -19.95 -9.96 -17.76
N ASN A 264 -19.49 -11.20 -17.93
CA ASN A 264 -20.14 -12.19 -18.81
C ASN A 264 -20.23 -13.61 -18.20
N SER A 265 -19.89 -13.77 -16.92
CA SER A 265 -19.96 -15.06 -16.24
C SER A 265 -21.36 -15.34 -15.70
N LYS A 266 -22.11 -16.21 -16.37
CA LYS A 266 -23.43 -16.65 -15.90
C LYS A 266 -23.33 -17.39 -14.54
N GLU A 267 -22.33 -18.23 -14.37
CA GLU A 267 -22.06 -18.92 -13.09
C GLU A 267 -21.74 -17.91 -11.99
N GLY A 268 -20.82 -16.98 -12.26
CA GLY A 268 -20.47 -15.92 -11.33
C GLY A 268 -21.66 -15.06 -10.93
N PHE A 269 -22.52 -14.70 -11.89
CA PHE A 269 -23.78 -13.99 -11.62
C PHE A 269 -24.66 -14.77 -10.63
N ASN A 270 -24.91 -16.04 -10.88
CA ASN A 270 -25.76 -16.87 -10.04
C ASN A 270 -25.18 -17.02 -8.62
N ARG A 271 -23.86 -17.14 -8.49
CA ARG A 271 -23.18 -17.24 -7.20
C ARG A 271 -23.26 -15.93 -6.42
N ILE A 272 -23.03 -14.78 -7.08
CA ILE A 272 -23.23 -13.46 -6.45
C ILE A 272 -24.67 -13.32 -5.97
N LEU A 273 -25.64 -13.62 -6.83
CA LEU A 273 -27.06 -13.56 -6.49
C LEU A 273 -27.38 -14.43 -5.28
N SER A 274 -26.89 -15.67 -5.26
CA SER A 274 -27.05 -16.57 -4.11
C SER A 274 -26.42 -15.99 -2.84
N ALA A 275 -25.23 -15.41 -2.94
CA ALA A 275 -24.50 -14.84 -1.80
C ALA A 275 -25.22 -13.64 -1.18
N ILE A 276 -25.73 -12.71 -2.02
CA ILE A 276 -26.46 -11.54 -1.52
C ILE A 276 -27.86 -11.87 -1.00
N SER A 277 -28.55 -12.85 -1.63
CA SER A 277 -29.90 -13.26 -1.20
C SER A 277 -29.96 -13.95 0.16
N LYS A 278 -28.83 -14.46 0.66
CA LYS A 278 -28.71 -15.09 1.99
C LYS A 278 -28.52 -14.07 3.11
N LYS A 279 -28.42 -12.78 2.79
CA LYS A 279 -28.17 -11.75 3.80
C LYS A 279 -29.47 -11.25 4.42
N ASP A 280 -29.45 -10.98 5.71
CA ASP A 280 -30.59 -10.45 6.46
C ASP A 280 -30.97 -9.02 6.08
N ARG A 281 -30.14 -8.37 5.27
CA ARG A 281 -30.35 -7.03 4.71
C ARG A 281 -30.38 -7.05 3.20
N LYS A 282 -31.09 -6.11 2.63
CA LYS A 282 -31.13 -5.93 1.18
C LYS A 282 -29.78 -5.41 0.67
N ILE A 283 -29.21 -6.10 -0.32
CA ILE A 283 -28.00 -5.69 -1.03
C ILE A 283 -28.42 -5.46 -2.49
N ASP A 284 -28.30 -4.24 -2.98
CA ASP A 284 -28.69 -3.93 -4.35
C ASP A 284 -27.67 -4.52 -5.36
N LEU A 285 -28.16 -4.93 -6.52
CA LEU A 285 -27.34 -5.45 -7.61
C LEU A 285 -27.49 -4.55 -8.85
N TYR A 286 -26.38 -4.17 -9.45
CA TYR A 286 -26.32 -3.31 -10.63
C TYR A 286 -25.45 -3.92 -11.72
N GLN A 287 -25.76 -3.59 -12.97
CA GLN A 287 -24.91 -3.83 -14.14
C GLN A 287 -24.49 -2.50 -14.73
N PHE A 288 -23.18 -2.30 -14.91
CA PHE A 288 -22.68 -1.18 -15.69
C PHE A 288 -22.78 -1.43 -17.18
N VAL A 289 -23.13 -0.38 -17.91
CA VAL A 289 -23.19 -0.34 -19.37
C VAL A 289 -22.53 0.95 -19.86
N PRO A 290 -21.70 0.92 -20.90
CA PRO A 290 -21.16 2.14 -21.50
C PRO A 290 -22.27 3.04 -22.04
N SER A 291 -22.17 4.34 -21.79
CA SER A 291 -23.06 5.30 -22.39
C SER A 291 -22.82 5.39 -23.91
N SER A 292 -23.87 5.51 -24.69
CA SER A 292 -23.78 5.72 -26.16
C SER A 292 -23.40 7.15 -26.55
N GLN A 293 -23.45 8.08 -25.63
CA GLN A 293 -23.25 9.52 -25.92
C GLN A 293 -22.05 10.13 -25.19
N GLU A 294 -21.59 9.53 -24.09
CA GLU A 294 -20.53 10.07 -23.23
C GLU A 294 -19.53 8.99 -22.91
N PHE A 295 -18.28 9.37 -22.60
CA PHE A 295 -17.27 8.45 -22.07
C PHE A 295 -17.52 8.17 -20.59
N LYS A 296 -18.69 7.60 -20.27
CA LYS A 296 -19.14 7.29 -18.91
C LYS A 296 -19.81 5.92 -18.85
N LEU A 297 -19.77 5.33 -17.67
CA LEU A 297 -20.52 4.14 -17.33
C LEU A 297 -21.86 4.53 -16.68
N LYS A 298 -22.93 3.82 -17.03
CA LYS A 298 -24.27 3.97 -16.42
C LYS A 298 -24.65 2.69 -15.70
N ALA A 299 -25.00 2.79 -14.43
CA ALA A 299 -25.44 1.67 -13.62
C ALA A 299 -26.96 1.41 -13.81
N TYR A 300 -27.31 0.20 -14.17
CA TYR A 300 -28.71 -0.26 -14.25
C TYR A 300 -28.97 -1.26 -13.14
N ARG A 301 -30.02 -1.01 -12.35
CA ARG A 301 -30.41 -1.89 -11.26
C ARG A 301 -31.00 -3.19 -11.80
N ILE A 302 -30.56 -4.31 -11.26
CA ILE A 302 -31.11 -5.64 -11.52
C ILE A 302 -32.10 -5.97 -10.41
N ASN A 303 -33.34 -6.22 -10.78
CA ASN A 303 -34.35 -6.72 -9.84
C ASN A 303 -34.29 -8.24 -9.80
N TYR A 304 -34.22 -8.81 -8.59
CA TYR A 304 -34.09 -10.24 -8.35
C TYR A 304 -34.94 -10.69 -7.17
#